data_33ba401b9285a0e70f0d550d8bcac081
#
_entry.id   33ba401b9285a0e70f0d550d8bcac081
#
_cell.length_a   1.000
_cell.length_b   1.000
_cell.length_c   1.000
_cell.angle_alpha   90.00
_cell.angle_beta   90.00
_cell.angle_gamma   90.00
#
_symmetry.space_group_name_H-M   'P 1'
#
loop_
_entity.id
_entity.type
_entity.pdbx_description
1 polymer ?
#
loop_
_entity_poly.entity_id
_entity_poly.type
_entity_poly.pdbx_seq_one_letter_code
_entity_poly.pdbx_strand_id
1 'polypeptide(L)'
;MTELGCFRVEKIKVIGVGPGGKDYLLPVAQKAIEEAEILVGGHRALALFNQLKKEKRVIDARLENVAAFLNQNKGKKVAVLVSGDPGLYSFLDYLLKHFGEEEIEVIPGLSPVQVAFARARMSWQDAVIISLHGREKEKMLACVVTPAVKESPKVALLTDQDMPPQKIAAYLLAQGVAQKIMLIGDNLSYPQERFVRASLAQVPQLKEQFDNCVVLITNG
;
A
#
# COMPACT_ATOMS: atom_id res chain seq x y z
N MET A 1 43.97 -7.37 -25.58
CA MET A 1 42.56 -7.65 -25.31
C MET A 1 42.16 -6.80 -24.10
N THR A 2 41.55 -5.65 -24.35
CA THR A 2 41.12 -4.69 -23.34
C THR A 2 39.79 -5.20 -22.76
N GLU A 3 39.78 -5.56 -21.47
CA GLU A 3 38.55 -5.82 -20.75
C GLU A 3 37.67 -4.55 -20.81
N LEU A 4 36.61 -4.61 -21.60
CA LEU A 4 35.50 -3.66 -21.52
C LEU A 4 34.86 -3.86 -20.15
N GLY A 5 35.22 -2.99 -19.21
CA GLY A 5 34.57 -2.94 -17.92
C GLY A 5 33.07 -2.76 -18.13
N CYS A 6 32.29 -3.81 -17.86
CA CYS A 6 30.87 -3.76 -17.85
C CYS A 6 30.48 -2.79 -16.70
N PHE A 7 30.24 -1.53 -17.03
CA PHE A 7 29.65 -0.57 -16.10
C PHE A 7 28.29 -1.12 -15.71
N ARG A 8 28.21 -1.77 -14.56
CA ARG A 8 26.94 -2.22 -13.98
C ARG A 8 26.14 -0.97 -13.64
N VAL A 9 25.16 -0.66 -14.46
CA VAL A 9 24.23 0.44 -14.18
C VAL A 9 23.52 0.08 -12.87
N GLU A 10 23.67 0.93 -11.85
CA GLU A 10 22.97 0.74 -10.58
C GLU A 10 21.44 0.85 -10.83
N LYS A 11 20.71 -0.21 -10.45
CA LYS A 11 19.27 -0.24 -10.60
C LYS A 11 18.58 0.57 -9.51
N ILE A 12 17.48 1.23 -9.86
CA ILE A 12 16.57 1.82 -8.88
C ILE A 12 15.87 0.68 -8.13
N LYS A 13 16.11 0.56 -6.83
CA LYS A 13 15.44 -0.46 -6.01
C LYS A 13 14.12 0.06 -5.51
N VAL A 14 13.01 -0.55 -5.94
CA VAL A 14 11.66 -0.26 -5.42
C VAL A 14 11.35 -1.26 -4.32
N ILE A 15 11.27 -0.76 -3.09
CA ILE A 15 11.30 -1.59 -1.88
C ILE A 15 10.01 -1.45 -1.10
N GLY A 16 9.31 -2.55 -0.88
CA GLY A 16 8.19 -2.64 0.04
C GLY A 16 8.66 -2.59 1.49
N VAL A 17 8.25 -1.55 2.22
CA VAL A 17 8.62 -1.41 3.64
C VAL A 17 7.61 -2.03 4.60
N GLY A 18 6.65 -2.77 4.08
CA GLY A 18 5.59 -3.35 4.88
C GLY A 18 4.50 -2.36 5.27
N PRO A 19 3.53 -2.78 6.10
CA PRO A 19 2.35 -1.97 6.45
C PRO A 19 2.67 -0.80 7.41
N GLY A 20 3.85 -0.79 8.05
CA GLY A 20 4.30 0.34 8.87
C GLY A 20 5.13 -0.03 10.10
N GLY A 21 4.88 -1.18 10.74
CA GLY A 21 5.69 -1.65 11.88
C GLY A 21 7.03 -2.21 11.42
N LYS A 22 8.11 -1.89 12.12
CA LYS A 22 9.47 -2.36 11.79
C LYS A 22 9.60 -3.89 11.78
N ASP A 23 8.82 -4.58 12.61
CA ASP A 23 8.81 -6.05 12.69
C ASP A 23 8.30 -6.72 11.41
N TYR A 24 7.65 -5.93 10.54
CA TYR A 24 7.14 -6.38 9.24
C TYR A 24 8.06 -6.01 8.07
N LEU A 25 9.21 -5.38 8.35
CA LEU A 25 10.22 -5.11 7.34
C LEU A 25 11.03 -6.39 7.07
N LEU A 26 11.07 -6.81 5.82
CA LEU A 26 11.83 -7.98 5.44
C LEU A 26 13.34 -7.72 5.58
N PRO A 27 14.15 -8.70 6.03
CA PRO A 27 15.61 -8.54 6.14
C PRO A 27 16.29 -8.11 4.82
N VAL A 28 15.81 -8.63 3.69
CA VAL A 28 16.31 -8.25 2.35
C VAL A 28 16.03 -6.78 2.04
N ALA A 29 14.86 -6.28 2.42
CA ALA A 29 14.49 -4.87 2.27
C ALA A 29 15.35 -3.97 3.17
N GLN A 30 15.53 -4.35 4.43
CA GLN A 30 16.38 -3.63 5.37
C GLN A 30 17.81 -3.50 4.83
N LYS A 31 18.43 -4.62 4.40
CA LYS A 31 19.76 -4.62 3.82
C LYS A 31 19.87 -3.69 2.61
N ALA A 32 18.92 -3.75 1.68
CA ALA A 32 18.92 -2.90 0.49
C ALA A 32 18.77 -1.40 0.84
N ILE A 33 17.98 -1.07 1.87
CA ILE A 33 17.84 0.30 2.38
C ILE A 33 19.14 0.78 3.03
N GLU A 34 19.82 -0.08 3.79
CA GLU A 34 21.10 0.24 4.43
C GLU A 34 22.22 0.45 3.41
N GLU A 35 22.21 -0.27 2.29
CA GLU A 35 23.17 -0.12 1.19
C GLU A 35 22.92 1.11 0.30
N ALA A 36 21.70 1.65 0.29
CA ALA A 36 21.33 2.77 -0.55
C ALA A 36 22.06 4.06 -0.11
N GLU A 37 22.35 4.94 -1.06
CA GLU A 37 22.89 6.30 -0.82
C GLU A 37 21.74 7.31 -0.66
N ILE A 38 20.63 7.09 -1.41
CA ILE A 38 19.48 7.98 -1.45
C ILE A 38 18.21 7.17 -1.14
N LEU A 39 17.37 7.71 -0.27
CA LEU A 39 16.05 7.18 0.03
C LEU A 39 14.98 8.11 -0.56
N VAL A 40 14.09 7.57 -1.38
CA VAL A 40 12.94 8.27 -1.96
C VAL A 40 11.67 7.62 -1.45
N GLY A 41 10.67 8.36 -0.99
CA GLY A 41 9.45 7.74 -0.48
C GLY A 41 8.44 8.74 0.06
N GLY A 42 7.25 8.27 0.40
CA GLY A 42 6.29 9.09 1.15
C GLY A 42 6.78 9.39 2.57
N HIS A 43 6.23 10.43 3.20
CA HIS A 43 6.63 10.86 4.55
C HIS A 43 6.65 9.72 5.57
N ARG A 44 5.64 8.84 5.56
CA ARG A 44 5.53 7.72 6.51
C ARG A 44 6.61 6.66 6.29
N ALA A 45 6.88 6.30 5.04
CA ALA A 45 7.92 5.32 4.71
C ALA A 45 9.31 5.84 5.09
N LEU A 46 9.60 7.11 4.79
CA LEU A 46 10.88 7.74 5.14
C LEU A 46 11.04 7.89 6.67
N ALA A 47 9.96 8.13 7.41
CA ALA A 47 10.01 8.29 8.86
C ALA A 47 10.50 7.03 9.60
N LEU A 48 10.29 5.84 9.02
CA LEU A 48 10.80 4.57 9.59
C LEU A 48 12.34 4.54 9.65
N PHE A 49 13.00 5.34 8.83
CA PHE A 49 14.45 5.37 8.66
C PHE A 49 15.08 6.72 8.99
N ASN A 50 14.46 7.49 9.90
CA ASN A 50 14.98 8.81 10.31
C ASN A 50 16.38 8.74 10.93
N GLN A 51 16.74 7.62 11.56
CA GLN A 51 18.05 7.38 12.14
C GLN A 51 19.18 7.24 11.10
N LEU A 52 18.84 6.91 9.84
CA LEU A 52 19.84 6.79 8.78
C LEU A 52 20.20 8.18 8.23
N LYS A 53 21.48 8.54 8.33
CA LYS A 53 22.04 9.79 7.79
C LYS A 53 22.26 9.66 6.27
N LYS A 54 21.17 9.65 5.52
CA LYS A 54 21.16 9.53 4.06
C LYS A 54 20.38 10.70 3.45
N GLU A 55 20.67 11.00 2.21
CA GLU A 55 19.83 11.91 1.42
C GLU A 55 18.42 11.35 1.32
N LYS A 56 17.41 12.18 1.60
CA LYS A 56 16.00 11.78 1.53
C LYS A 56 15.22 12.71 0.63
N ARG A 57 14.44 12.11 -0.28
CA ARG A 57 13.54 12.82 -1.18
C ARG A 57 12.10 12.37 -0.94
N VAL A 58 11.23 13.29 -0.60
CA VAL A 58 9.80 12.98 -0.43
C VAL A 58 9.13 12.89 -1.79
N ILE A 59 8.29 11.87 -1.98
CA ILE A 59 7.36 11.78 -3.11
C ILE A 59 6.19 12.70 -2.81
N ASP A 60 6.07 13.74 -3.62
CA ASP A 60 4.98 14.71 -3.58
C ASP A 60 3.95 14.46 -4.71
N ALA A 61 2.94 15.32 -4.81
CA ALA A 61 1.88 15.20 -5.82
C ALA A 61 2.38 15.39 -7.28
N ARG A 62 3.58 15.92 -7.46
CA ARG A 62 4.20 16.15 -8.78
C ARG A 62 5.20 15.04 -9.08
N LEU A 63 4.68 13.92 -9.53
CA LEU A 63 5.46 12.70 -9.76
C LEU A 63 6.58 12.88 -10.80
N GLU A 64 6.41 13.82 -11.73
CA GLU A 64 7.42 14.19 -12.74
C GLU A 64 8.71 14.69 -12.09
N ASN A 65 8.61 15.42 -10.97
CA ASN A 65 9.77 15.89 -10.22
C ASN A 65 10.56 14.72 -9.61
N VAL A 66 9.85 13.67 -9.20
CA VAL A 66 10.48 12.46 -8.66
C VAL A 66 11.20 11.71 -9.78
N ALA A 67 10.56 11.54 -10.93
CA ALA A 67 11.19 10.90 -12.09
C ALA A 67 12.43 11.66 -12.56
N ALA A 68 12.36 13.01 -12.65
CA ALA A 68 13.51 13.84 -12.99
C ALA A 68 14.64 13.69 -11.97
N PHE A 69 14.34 13.68 -10.68
CA PHE A 69 15.32 13.46 -9.62
C PHE A 69 16.01 12.09 -9.73
N LEU A 70 15.24 11.03 -9.98
CA LEU A 70 15.78 9.68 -10.17
C LEU A 70 16.72 9.63 -11.39
N ASN A 71 16.34 10.26 -12.51
CA ASN A 71 17.18 10.37 -13.70
C ASN A 71 18.50 11.11 -13.45
N GLN A 72 18.47 12.19 -12.67
CA GLN A 72 19.66 12.96 -12.31
C GLN A 72 20.63 12.20 -11.40
N ASN A 73 20.13 11.18 -10.70
CA ASN A 73 20.89 10.36 -9.78
C ASN A 73 21.16 8.94 -10.32
N LYS A 74 21.03 8.71 -11.63
CA LYS A 74 21.48 7.47 -12.28
C LYS A 74 22.95 7.22 -11.96
N GLY A 75 23.27 5.99 -11.54
CA GLY A 75 24.62 5.61 -11.10
C GLY A 75 24.83 5.65 -9.59
N LYS A 76 23.92 6.25 -8.81
CA LYS A 76 23.88 6.11 -7.36
C LYS A 76 22.95 4.97 -6.94
N LYS A 77 23.19 4.41 -5.76
CA LYS A 77 22.31 3.42 -5.15
C LYS A 77 21.05 4.09 -4.59
N VAL A 78 19.96 4.09 -5.37
CA VAL A 78 18.70 4.71 -4.97
C VAL A 78 17.70 3.64 -4.52
N ALA A 79 17.11 3.84 -3.34
CA ALA A 79 16.00 3.04 -2.84
C ALA A 79 14.71 3.88 -2.82
N VAL A 80 13.71 3.45 -3.59
CA VAL A 80 12.36 4.00 -3.57
C VAL A 80 11.51 3.17 -2.64
N LEU A 81 11.09 3.78 -1.53
CA LEU A 81 10.35 3.12 -0.45
C LEU A 81 8.85 3.29 -0.67
N VAL A 82 8.14 2.17 -0.73
CA VAL A 82 6.67 2.14 -0.85
C VAL A 82 6.05 1.42 0.33
N SER A 83 4.92 1.91 0.82
CA SER A 83 4.16 1.24 1.88
C SER A 83 3.59 -0.08 1.38
N GLY A 84 3.61 -1.10 2.21
CA GLY A 84 3.13 -2.43 1.84
C GLY A 84 4.07 -3.15 0.87
N ASP A 85 3.50 -3.68 -0.18
CA ASP A 85 4.17 -4.38 -1.28
C ASP A 85 4.17 -3.52 -2.56
N PRO A 86 5.29 -3.45 -3.31
CA PRO A 86 5.36 -2.68 -4.54
C PRO A 86 4.39 -3.14 -5.64
N GLY A 87 4.01 -4.40 -5.67
CA GLY A 87 3.09 -4.97 -6.65
C GLY A 87 1.61 -4.71 -6.35
N LEU A 88 1.28 -4.01 -5.24
CA LEU A 88 -0.12 -3.79 -4.86
C LEU A 88 -0.44 -2.29 -4.72
N TYR A 89 -1.03 -1.70 -5.77
CA TYR A 89 -1.48 -0.30 -5.79
C TYR A 89 -0.42 0.70 -5.31
N SER A 90 0.78 0.61 -5.85
CA SER A 90 1.92 1.41 -5.42
C SER A 90 2.47 2.33 -6.52
N PHE A 91 3.56 3.01 -6.20
CA PHE A 91 4.29 3.86 -7.13
C PHE A 91 5.05 3.08 -8.21
N LEU A 92 5.13 1.75 -8.13
CA LEU A 92 5.86 0.90 -9.07
C LEU A 92 5.36 1.06 -10.51
N ASP A 93 4.03 1.06 -10.73
CA ASP A 93 3.45 1.21 -12.07
C ASP A 93 3.86 2.52 -12.74
N TYR A 94 3.99 3.60 -11.96
CA TYR A 94 4.48 4.87 -12.47
C TYR A 94 5.95 4.78 -12.87
N LEU A 95 6.77 4.14 -12.06
CA LEU A 95 8.20 3.98 -12.35
C LEU A 95 8.44 3.11 -13.59
N LEU A 96 7.73 2.00 -13.75
CA LEU A 96 7.84 1.12 -14.90
C LEU A 96 7.44 1.80 -16.22
N LYS A 97 6.58 2.82 -16.18
CA LYS A 97 6.24 3.65 -17.36
C LYS A 97 7.32 4.66 -17.74
N HIS A 98 8.20 5.04 -16.81
CA HIS A 98 9.20 6.09 -17.00
C HIS A 98 10.63 5.56 -17.11
N PHE A 99 10.87 4.34 -16.63
CA PHE A 99 12.16 3.66 -16.65
C PHE A 99 11.98 2.28 -17.27
N GLY A 100 13.01 1.76 -17.92
CA GLY A 100 13.00 0.39 -18.44
C GLY A 100 12.96 -0.64 -17.30
N GLU A 101 12.40 -1.81 -17.57
CA GLU A 101 12.33 -2.91 -16.58
C GLU A 101 13.76 -3.32 -16.11
N GLU A 102 14.74 -3.20 -16.98
CA GLU A 102 16.14 -3.48 -16.67
C GLU A 102 16.78 -2.44 -15.73
N GLU A 103 16.20 -1.23 -15.63
CA GLU A 103 16.66 -0.18 -14.71
C GLU A 103 16.05 -0.31 -13.31
N ILE A 104 15.07 -1.19 -13.12
CA ILE A 104 14.34 -1.36 -11.87
C ILE A 104 14.60 -2.74 -11.27
N GLU A 105 14.81 -2.77 -9.96
CA GLU A 105 14.80 -3.97 -9.13
C GLU A 105 13.69 -3.84 -8.10
N VAL A 106 12.82 -4.83 -8.02
CA VAL A 106 11.70 -4.83 -7.07
C VAL A 106 12.00 -5.75 -5.90
N ILE A 107 11.92 -5.21 -4.69
CA ILE A 107 12.02 -5.99 -3.44
C ILE A 107 10.64 -6.00 -2.79
N PRO A 108 10.00 -7.17 -2.63
CA PRO A 108 8.65 -7.27 -2.11
C PRO A 108 8.57 -6.83 -0.65
N GLY A 109 7.36 -6.53 -0.20
CA GLY A 109 7.05 -6.26 1.19
C GLY A 109 5.73 -6.92 1.62
N LEU A 110 5.43 -6.92 2.91
CA LEU A 110 4.14 -7.40 3.38
C LEU A 110 3.07 -6.33 3.14
N SER A 111 2.03 -6.71 2.39
CA SER A 111 0.88 -5.85 2.17
C SER A 111 0.02 -5.71 3.45
N PRO A 112 -0.55 -4.54 3.74
CA PRO A 112 -1.53 -4.40 4.81
C PRO A 112 -2.76 -5.31 4.63
N VAL A 113 -3.09 -5.69 3.39
CA VAL A 113 -4.16 -6.67 3.09
C VAL A 113 -3.81 -8.05 3.67
N GLN A 114 -2.57 -8.52 3.49
CA GLN A 114 -2.12 -9.79 4.07
C GLN A 114 -2.22 -9.76 5.60
N VAL A 115 -1.82 -8.66 6.23
CA VAL A 115 -1.93 -8.50 7.69
C VAL A 115 -3.40 -8.49 8.13
N ALA A 116 -4.29 -7.80 7.42
CA ALA A 116 -5.73 -7.79 7.73
C ALA A 116 -6.33 -9.20 7.69
N PHE A 117 -6.04 -9.98 6.65
CA PHE A 117 -6.51 -11.36 6.57
C PHE A 117 -5.93 -12.25 7.66
N ALA A 118 -4.66 -12.07 8.04
CA ALA A 118 -4.06 -12.78 9.16
C ALA A 118 -4.77 -12.45 10.49
N ARG A 119 -5.08 -11.18 10.75
CA ARG A 119 -5.86 -10.75 11.93
C ARG A 119 -7.27 -11.33 11.90
N ALA A 120 -7.88 -11.40 10.74
CA ALA A 120 -9.19 -12.03 10.54
C ALA A 120 -9.16 -13.56 10.70
N ARG A 121 -7.98 -14.19 10.70
CA ARG A 121 -7.79 -15.66 10.64
C ARG A 121 -8.48 -16.27 9.42
N MET A 122 -8.36 -15.60 8.28
CA MET A 122 -9.00 -15.99 7.02
C MET A 122 -7.97 -16.13 5.92
N SER A 123 -8.19 -17.08 5.03
CA SER A 123 -7.47 -17.13 3.75
C SER A 123 -7.90 -15.97 2.86
N TRP A 124 -6.94 -15.33 2.20
CA TRP A 124 -7.18 -14.27 1.20
C TRP A 124 -7.24 -14.81 -0.24
N GLN A 125 -7.11 -16.12 -0.40
CA GLN A 125 -7.41 -16.77 -1.67
C GLN A 125 -8.85 -16.42 -2.09
N ASP A 126 -9.07 -16.17 -3.36
CA ASP A 126 -10.36 -15.76 -3.95
C ASP A 126 -10.90 -14.41 -3.42
N ALA A 127 -10.09 -13.63 -2.75
CA ALA A 127 -10.48 -12.26 -2.35
C ALA A 127 -10.32 -11.29 -3.52
N VAL A 128 -11.33 -10.46 -3.75
CA VAL A 128 -11.20 -9.29 -4.64
C VAL A 128 -10.59 -8.15 -3.85
N ILE A 129 -9.44 -7.64 -4.33
CA ILE A 129 -8.72 -6.55 -3.66
C ILE A 129 -8.91 -5.28 -4.48
N ILE A 130 -9.40 -4.20 -3.85
CA ILE A 130 -9.70 -2.92 -4.50
C ILE A 130 -9.09 -1.79 -3.69
N SER A 131 -8.46 -0.81 -4.36
CA SER A 131 -8.01 0.42 -3.74
C SER A 131 -9.01 1.54 -3.99
N LEU A 132 -9.38 2.24 -2.92
CA LEU A 132 -10.17 3.48 -2.95
C LEU A 132 -9.28 4.72 -2.80
N HIS A 133 -7.96 4.56 -2.84
CA HIS A 133 -7.05 5.69 -2.91
C HIS A 133 -7.15 6.39 -4.26
N GLY A 134 -7.10 7.72 -4.27
CA GLY A 134 -7.10 8.49 -5.51
C GLY A 134 -8.42 9.21 -5.80
N ARG A 135 -8.66 9.49 -7.08
CA ARG A 135 -9.82 10.26 -7.56
C ARG A 135 -11.01 9.33 -7.88
N GLU A 136 -12.21 9.90 -8.02
CA GLU A 136 -13.43 9.18 -8.42
C GLU A 136 -13.89 8.06 -7.45
N LYS A 137 -13.66 8.23 -6.14
CA LYS A 137 -13.98 7.23 -5.11
C LYS A 137 -15.44 6.79 -5.12
N GLU A 138 -16.38 7.72 -5.33
CA GLU A 138 -17.81 7.45 -5.43
C GLU A 138 -18.14 6.57 -6.64
N LYS A 139 -17.52 6.84 -7.78
CA LYS A 139 -17.65 6.01 -8.97
C LYS A 139 -17.08 4.60 -8.76
N MET A 140 -15.94 4.52 -8.07
CA MET A 140 -15.36 3.23 -7.69
C MET A 140 -16.30 2.43 -6.77
N LEU A 141 -16.93 3.07 -5.79
CA LEU A 141 -17.94 2.42 -4.94
C LEU A 141 -19.11 1.88 -5.77
N ALA A 142 -19.64 2.70 -6.70
CA ALA A 142 -20.79 2.30 -7.50
C ALA A 142 -20.45 1.18 -8.50
N CYS A 143 -19.39 1.36 -9.28
CA CYS A 143 -19.12 0.55 -10.46
C CYS A 143 -18.23 -0.67 -10.19
N VAL A 144 -17.46 -0.66 -9.11
CA VAL A 144 -16.48 -1.72 -8.83
C VAL A 144 -16.74 -2.40 -7.49
N VAL A 145 -16.83 -1.61 -6.39
CA VAL A 145 -16.96 -2.19 -5.05
C VAL A 145 -18.32 -2.85 -4.85
N THR A 146 -19.41 -2.19 -5.22
CA THR A 146 -20.76 -2.74 -5.02
C THR A 146 -21.00 -4.06 -5.75
N PRO A 147 -20.67 -4.20 -7.06
CA PRO A 147 -20.74 -5.49 -7.74
C PRO A 147 -19.85 -6.54 -7.06
N ALA A 148 -18.59 -6.19 -6.77
CA ALA A 148 -17.67 -7.13 -6.14
C ALA A 148 -18.20 -7.65 -4.79
N VAL A 149 -18.77 -6.79 -3.95
CA VAL A 149 -19.35 -7.18 -2.64
C VAL A 149 -20.59 -8.05 -2.79
N LYS A 150 -21.37 -7.86 -3.85
CA LYS A 150 -22.56 -8.70 -4.12
C LYS A 150 -22.17 -10.09 -4.63
N GLU A 151 -21.15 -10.18 -5.47
CA GLU A 151 -20.79 -11.38 -6.21
C GLU A 151 -19.69 -12.21 -5.54
N SER A 152 -18.79 -11.57 -4.79
CA SER A 152 -17.64 -12.25 -4.19
C SER A 152 -17.85 -12.58 -2.72
N PRO A 153 -17.31 -13.71 -2.25
CA PRO A 153 -17.40 -14.10 -0.84
C PRO A 153 -16.54 -13.21 0.06
N LYS A 154 -15.47 -12.63 -0.48
CA LYS A 154 -14.50 -11.79 0.24
C LYS A 154 -14.05 -10.63 -0.62
N VAL A 155 -14.15 -9.42 -0.10
CA VAL A 155 -13.63 -8.21 -0.73
C VAL A 155 -12.73 -7.48 0.28
N ALA A 156 -11.54 -7.08 -0.14
CA ALA A 156 -10.62 -6.27 0.64
C ALA A 156 -10.50 -4.88 0.01
N LEU A 157 -10.71 -3.85 0.81
CA LEU A 157 -10.62 -2.46 0.38
C LEU A 157 -9.46 -1.77 1.09
N LEU A 158 -8.59 -1.12 0.32
CA LEU A 158 -7.64 -0.14 0.83
C LEU A 158 -8.32 1.21 0.85
N THR A 159 -8.45 1.84 2.03
CA THR A 159 -9.21 3.08 2.22
C THR A 159 -8.37 4.16 2.87
N ASP A 160 -8.89 5.39 2.85
CA ASP A 160 -8.30 6.56 3.48
C ASP A 160 -9.36 7.37 4.26
N GLN A 161 -8.96 8.50 4.84
CA GLN A 161 -9.83 9.37 5.65
C GLN A 161 -11.04 9.94 4.89
N ASP A 162 -10.93 10.13 3.57
CA ASP A 162 -12.04 10.66 2.77
C ASP A 162 -13.12 9.59 2.51
N MET A 163 -12.73 8.31 2.60
CA MET A 163 -13.61 7.18 2.40
C MET A 163 -13.54 6.22 3.60
N PRO A 164 -13.98 6.68 4.79
CA PRO A 164 -13.94 5.87 6.00
C PRO A 164 -14.91 4.69 5.93
N PRO A 165 -14.70 3.63 6.73
CA PRO A 165 -15.55 2.45 6.75
C PRO A 165 -17.05 2.74 6.93
N GLN A 166 -17.39 3.76 7.73
CA GLN A 166 -18.77 4.18 7.96
C GLN A 166 -19.46 4.66 6.68
N LYS A 167 -18.75 5.47 5.87
CA LYS A 167 -19.25 5.99 4.59
C LYS A 167 -19.46 4.84 3.58
N ILE A 168 -18.50 3.92 3.52
CA ILE A 168 -18.58 2.73 2.66
C ILE A 168 -19.78 1.87 3.06
N ALA A 169 -19.94 1.57 4.35
CA ALA A 169 -21.03 0.75 4.83
C ALA A 169 -22.41 1.39 4.58
N ALA A 170 -22.54 2.70 4.85
CA ALA A 170 -23.78 3.43 4.59
C ALA A 170 -24.15 3.39 3.10
N TYR A 171 -23.17 3.57 2.22
CA TYR A 171 -23.38 3.48 0.78
C TYR A 171 -23.84 2.07 0.35
N LEU A 172 -23.15 1.01 0.79
CA LEU A 172 -23.49 -0.36 0.45
C LEU A 172 -24.89 -0.76 0.93
N LEU A 173 -25.28 -0.33 2.14
CA LEU A 173 -26.65 -0.53 2.67
C LEU A 173 -27.69 0.15 1.78
N ALA A 174 -27.44 1.38 1.33
CA ALA A 174 -28.32 2.10 0.40
C ALA A 174 -28.44 1.39 -0.96
N GLN A 175 -27.45 0.58 -1.35
CA GLN A 175 -27.46 -0.26 -2.56
C GLN A 175 -28.10 -1.65 -2.33
N GLY A 176 -28.73 -1.88 -1.17
CA GLY A 176 -29.40 -3.13 -0.83
C GLY A 176 -28.47 -4.26 -0.41
N VAL A 177 -27.20 -3.97 -0.09
CA VAL A 177 -26.30 -4.96 0.50
C VAL A 177 -26.56 -5.03 2.00
N ALA A 178 -27.13 -6.12 2.49
CA ALA A 178 -27.56 -6.19 3.88
C ALA A 178 -26.75 -7.19 4.74
N GLN A 179 -26.66 -8.43 4.32
CA GLN A 179 -26.15 -9.53 5.16
C GLN A 179 -24.63 -9.76 5.00
N LYS A 180 -23.83 -8.72 5.31
CA LYS A 180 -22.38 -8.81 5.26
C LYS A 180 -21.77 -8.43 6.61
N ILE A 181 -20.60 -8.99 6.87
CA ILE A 181 -19.73 -8.62 7.99
C ILE A 181 -18.60 -7.75 7.45
N MET A 182 -18.30 -6.67 8.15
CA MET A 182 -17.17 -5.82 7.89
C MET A 182 -16.14 -5.98 9.01
N LEU A 183 -14.89 -6.29 8.61
CA LEU A 183 -13.75 -6.31 9.51
C LEU A 183 -12.85 -5.13 9.12
N ILE A 184 -12.53 -4.29 10.08
CA ILE A 184 -11.81 -3.04 9.88
C ILE A 184 -10.46 -3.16 10.57
N GLY A 185 -9.39 -3.25 9.81
CA GLY A 185 -8.02 -3.20 10.31
C GLY A 185 -7.50 -1.78 10.19
N ASP A 186 -7.42 -1.07 11.29
CA ASP A 186 -6.94 0.31 11.38
C ASP A 186 -5.53 0.36 11.92
N ASN A 187 -4.66 1.13 11.27
CA ASN A 187 -3.24 1.27 11.63
C ASN A 187 -2.54 -0.08 11.86
N LEU A 188 -2.80 -1.04 10.97
CA LEU A 188 -2.25 -2.39 11.06
C LEU A 188 -0.73 -2.36 11.20
N SER A 189 -0.19 -3.18 12.09
CA SER A 189 1.22 -3.29 12.46
C SER A 189 1.81 -2.13 13.30
N TYR A 190 1.10 -1.05 13.49
CA TYR A 190 1.52 0.03 14.38
C TYR A 190 1.13 -0.26 15.84
N PRO A 191 1.76 0.38 16.85
CA PRO A 191 1.39 0.21 18.26
C PRO A 191 -0.07 0.53 18.57
N GLN A 192 -0.70 1.40 17.78
CA GLN A 192 -2.10 1.79 17.91
C GLN A 192 -3.04 0.94 17.02
N GLU A 193 -2.58 -0.22 16.56
CA GLU A 193 -3.41 -1.15 15.76
C GLU A 193 -4.74 -1.44 16.43
N ARG A 194 -5.82 -1.33 15.66
CA ARG A 194 -7.17 -1.76 16.06
C ARG A 194 -7.74 -2.71 15.02
N PHE A 195 -8.47 -3.69 15.47
CA PHE A 195 -9.17 -4.63 14.58
C PHE A 195 -10.61 -4.79 15.07
N VAL A 196 -11.56 -4.24 14.29
CA VAL A 196 -12.98 -4.19 14.63
C VAL A 196 -13.76 -5.15 13.73
N ARG A 197 -14.67 -5.92 14.30
CA ARG A 197 -15.63 -6.76 13.58
C ARG A 197 -17.05 -6.30 13.89
N ALA A 198 -17.82 -5.96 12.87
CA ALA A 198 -19.20 -5.54 13.01
C ALA A 198 -20.06 -6.00 11.82
N SER A 199 -21.37 -6.11 12.00
CA SER A 199 -22.27 -6.25 10.86
C SER A 199 -22.25 -4.97 10.02
N LEU A 200 -22.46 -5.09 8.71
CA LEU A 200 -22.51 -3.93 7.82
C LEU A 200 -23.48 -2.84 8.32
N ALA A 201 -24.61 -3.26 8.92
CA ALA A 201 -25.61 -2.36 9.46
C ALA A 201 -25.17 -1.58 10.72
N GLN A 202 -24.22 -2.12 11.48
CA GLN A 202 -23.70 -1.46 12.69
C GLN A 202 -22.60 -0.46 12.38
N VAL A 203 -21.81 -0.67 11.32
CA VAL A 203 -20.64 0.14 11.01
C VAL A 203 -20.92 1.64 10.88
N PRO A 204 -22.01 2.12 10.24
CA PRO A 204 -22.31 3.56 10.14
C PRO A 204 -22.48 4.27 11.50
N GLN A 205 -22.76 3.51 12.56
CA GLN A 205 -22.99 4.05 13.91
C GLN A 205 -21.75 4.01 14.80
N LEU A 206 -20.63 3.46 14.32
CA LEU A 206 -19.35 3.47 15.03
C LEU A 206 -18.87 4.90 15.21
N LYS A 207 -18.52 5.25 16.45
CA LYS A 207 -18.05 6.60 16.81
C LYS A 207 -16.56 6.78 16.62
N GLU A 208 -15.84 5.69 16.44
CA GLU A 208 -14.41 5.67 16.24
C GLU A 208 -14.02 6.36 14.92
N GLN A 209 -12.95 7.14 14.96
CA GLN A 209 -12.29 7.62 13.76
C GLN A 209 -11.28 6.57 13.30
N PHE A 210 -11.21 6.39 11.99
CA PHE A 210 -10.32 5.46 11.32
C PHE A 210 -9.44 6.22 10.33
N ASP A 211 -8.14 5.93 10.33
CA ASP A 211 -7.18 6.66 9.48
C ASP A 211 -6.79 5.87 8.25
N ASN A 212 -5.98 4.81 8.43
CA ASN A 212 -5.44 3.99 7.36
C ASN A 212 -5.99 2.59 7.47
N CYS A 213 -7.12 2.38 6.85
CA CYS A 213 -7.84 1.14 7.01
C CYS A 213 -7.62 0.18 5.84
N VAL A 214 -7.55 -1.09 6.21
CA VAL A 214 -7.96 -2.18 5.33
C VAL A 214 -9.32 -2.66 5.83
N VAL A 215 -10.30 -2.64 4.94
CA VAL A 215 -11.65 -3.11 5.22
C VAL A 215 -11.86 -4.43 4.51
N LEU A 216 -12.17 -5.48 5.26
CA LEU A 216 -12.59 -6.76 4.70
C LEU A 216 -14.11 -6.85 4.78
N ILE A 217 -14.77 -7.17 3.67
CA ILE A 217 -16.21 -7.41 3.61
C ILE A 217 -16.43 -8.86 3.23
N THR A 218 -17.19 -9.60 4.07
CA THR A 218 -17.36 -11.03 3.91
C THR A 218 -18.83 -11.43 4.11
N ASN A 219 -19.17 -12.62 3.65
CA ASN A 219 -20.40 -13.27 4.10
C ASN A 219 -20.31 -13.52 5.61
N GLY A 220 -21.42 -13.45 6.30
CA GLY A 220 -21.50 -13.71 7.75
C GLY A 220 -21.19 -15.16 8.11
#